data_74a0e0a32145905b76ef56020e5dc1e2
#
_entry.id   74a0e0a32145905b76ef56020e5dc1e2
#
_cell.length_a   1.000
_cell.length_b   1.000
_cell.length_c   1.000
_cell.angle_alpha   90.00
_cell.angle_beta   90.00
_cell.angle_gamma   90.00
#
_symmetry.space_group_name_H-M   'P 1'
#
loop_
_entity.id
_entity.type
_entity.pdbx_description
1 polymer ?
#
loop_
_entity_poly.entity_id
_entity_poly.type
_entity_poly.pdbx_seq_one_letter_code
_entity_poly.pdbx_strand_id
1 'polypeptide(L)'
;MKTFQALGALLSYPEPDLIAALPEIGQVLDQERLLAREPRQRLDDLLARLASADLYELQEDYVALFDRGRATSLNLFEHVHGESRERGQAMVELMEMYRAGGLRLASHELPDYLPALLEFASFQPLGEARDLLGEMAHILREIGNQLAKKGSPYYASLAALLAIAE
;
A
#
# COMPACT_ATOMS: atom_id res chain seq x y z
N MET A 1 -2.18 7.05 -12.59
CA MET A 1 -2.89 5.76 -12.72
C MET A 1 -3.63 5.44 -11.44
N LYS A 2 -4.92 5.21 -11.55
CA LYS A 2 -5.81 4.94 -10.41
C LYS A 2 -5.51 3.60 -9.71
N THR A 3 -4.80 2.69 -10.38
CA THR A 3 -4.39 1.42 -9.76
C THR A 3 -3.61 1.65 -8.46
N PHE A 4 -2.76 2.66 -8.40
CA PHE A 4 -2.00 2.96 -7.19
C PHE A 4 -2.92 3.41 -6.05
N GLN A 5 -3.92 4.23 -6.35
CA GLN A 5 -4.93 4.63 -5.35
C GLN A 5 -5.74 3.42 -4.89
N ALA A 6 -6.12 2.54 -5.82
CA ALA A 6 -6.88 1.33 -5.51
C ALA A 6 -6.10 0.41 -4.57
N LEU A 7 -4.82 0.16 -4.87
CA LEU A 7 -3.97 -0.67 -4.01
C LEU A 7 -3.73 -0.02 -2.65
N GLY A 8 -3.57 1.30 -2.62
CA GLY A 8 -3.46 2.06 -1.36
C GLY A 8 -4.72 1.95 -0.51
N ALA A 9 -5.89 2.04 -1.13
CA ALA A 9 -7.17 1.88 -0.43
C ALA A 9 -7.29 0.48 0.19
N LEU A 10 -6.88 -0.56 -0.55
CA LEU A 10 -6.91 -1.94 -0.04
C LEU A 10 -5.95 -2.14 1.15
N LEU A 11 -4.93 -1.33 1.27
CA LEU A 11 -3.96 -1.37 2.37
C LEU A 11 -4.29 -0.40 3.51
N SER A 12 -5.41 0.28 3.43
CA SER A 12 -5.87 1.22 4.46
C SER A 12 -6.80 0.53 5.46
N TYR A 13 -6.95 1.13 6.63
CA TYR A 13 -7.85 0.63 7.66
C TYR A 13 -9.26 0.46 7.08
N PRO A 14 -9.86 -0.73 7.22
CA PRO A 14 -11.17 -1.00 6.60
C PRO A 14 -12.29 -0.17 7.25
N GLU A 15 -12.96 0.63 6.41
CA GLU A 15 -14.11 1.42 6.79
C GLU A 15 -15.26 1.14 5.83
N PRO A 16 -16.50 1.50 6.17
CA PRO A 16 -17.66 1.24 5.30
C PRO A 16 -17.48 1.76 3.87
N ASP A 17 -16.84 2.92 3.71
CA ASP A 17 -16.61 3.51 2.39
C ASP A 17 -15.71 2.63 1.52
N LEU A 18 -14.69 2.01 2.11
CA LEU A 18 -13.83 1.07 1.39
C LEU A 18 -14.64 -0.13 0.92
N ILE A 19 -15.45 -0.70 1.79
CA ILE A 19 -16.26 -1.88 1.44
C ILE A 19 -17.21 -1.55 0.29
N ALA A 20 -17.84 -0.38 0.33
CA ALA A 20 -18.72 0.09 -0.74
C ALA A 20 -17.97 0.30 -2.06
N ALA A 21 -16.69 0.64 -2.00
CA ALA A 21 -15.86 0.93 -3.18
C ALA A 21 -15.21 -0.32 -3.81
N LEU A 22 -15.31 -1.50 -3.19
CA LEU A 22 -14.63 -2.70 -3.69
C LEU A 22 -14.96 -3.04 -5.14
N PRO A 23 -16.24 -2.97 -5.61
CA PRO A 23 -16.52 -3.21 -7.02
C PRO A 23 -15.80 -2.23 -7.95
N GLU A 24 -15.76 -0.96 -7.59
CA GLU A 24 -15.06 0.07 -8.38
C GLU A 24 -13.56 -0.19 -8.40
N ILE A 25 -12.98 -0.60 -7.28
CA ILE A 25 -11.57 -0.96 -7.20
C ILE A 25 -11.25 -2.09 -8.18
N GLY A 26 -12.06 -3.14 -8.21
CA GLY A 26 -11.90 -4.23 -9.16
C GLY A 26 -11.95 -3.76 -10.60
N GLN A 27 -12.90 -2.86 -10.92
CA GLN A 27 -13.02 -2.29 -12.27
C GLN A 27 -11.79 -1.48 -12.67
N VAL A 28 -11.26 -0.67 -11.77
CA VAL A 28 -10.04 0.12 -12.02
C VAL A 28 -8.86 -0.78 -12.35
N LEU A 29 -8.67 -1.83 -11.56
CA LEU A 29 -7.58 -2.79 -11.78
C LEU A 29 -7.69 -3.45 -13.16
N ASP A 30 -8.90 -3.81 -13.56
CA ASP A 30 -9.13 -4.48 -14.84
C ASP A 30 -9.06 -3.51 -16.04
N GLN A 31 -9.46 -2.27 -15.87
CA GLN A 31 -9.43 -1.26 -16.94
C GLN A 31 -8.02 -0.76 -17.24
N GLU A 32 -7.23 -0.51 -16.20
CA GLU A 32 -5.88 0.03 -16.39
C GLU A 32 -4.86 -1.02 -16.80
N ARG A 33 -5.10 -2.28 -16.50
CA ARG A 33 -4.29 -3.43 -16.93
C ARG A 33 -2.80 -3.33 -16.60
N LEU A 34 -2.47 -2.73 -15.47
CA LEU A 34 -1.08 -2.68 -15.01
C LEU A 34 -0.59 -4.02 -14.48
N LEU A 35 -1.52 -4.89 -14.07
CA LEU A 35 -1.20 -6.18 -13.49
C LEU A 35 -1.39 -7.29 -14.51
N ALA A 36 -0.39 -8.18 -14.60
CA ALA A 36 -0.54 -9.43 -15.31
C ALA A 36 -1.60 -10.30 -14.63
N ARG A 37 -2.01 -11.37 -15.31
CA ARG A 37 -3.11 -12.23 -14.87
C ARG A 37 -2.93 -12.77 -13.44
N GLU A 38 -1.75 -13.31 -13.14
CA GLU A 38 -1.51 -13.95 -11.85
C GLU A 38 -1.56 -12.98 -10.67
N PRO A 39 -0.81 -11.85 -10.67
CA PRO A 39 -0.92 -10.87 -9.59
C PRO A 39 -2.34 -10.32 -9.43
N ARG A 40 -3.05 -10.14 -10.53
CA ARG A 40 -4.44 -9.67 -10.48
C ARG A 40 -5.36 -10.70 -9.82
N GLN A 41 -5.21 -11.98 -10.15
CA GLN A 41 -6.04 -13.03 -9.57
C GLN A 41 -5.78 -13.21 -8.06
N ARG A 42 -4.55 -13.01 -7.61
CA ARG A 42 -4.23 -13.09 -6.18
C ARG A 42 -4.98 -12.04 -5.36
N LEU A 43 -5.27 -10.89 -5.95
CA LEU A 43 -6.06 -9.86 -5.28
C LEU A 43 -7.52 -10.27 -5.08
N ASP A 44 -8.04 -11.22 -5.84
CA ASP A 44 -9.43 -11.67 -5.70
C ASP A 44 -9.71 -12.25 -4.31
N ASP A 45 -8.77 -12.93 -3.70
CA ASP A 45 -8.93 -13.46 -2.35
C ASP A 45 -9.06 -12.33 -1.32
N LEU A 46 -8.23 -11.29 -1.46
CA LEU A 46 -8.33 -10.11 -0.60
C LEU A 46 -9.66 -9.39 -0.79
N LEU A 47 -10.06 -9.16 -2.03
CA LEU A 47 -11.33 -8.50 -2.34
C LEU A 47 -12.51 -9.28 -1.80
N ALA A 48 -12.49 -10.61 -1.96
CA ALA A 48 -13.56 -11.48 -1.46
C ALA A 48 -13.64 -11.44 0.06
N ARG A 49 -12.51 -11.48 0.75
CA ARG A 49 -12.49 -11.40 2.21
C ARG A 49 -13.02 -10.06 2.70
N LEU A 50 -12.58 -8.96 2.11
CA LEU A 50 -13.06 -7.62 2.49
C LEU A 50 -14.56 -7.45 2.22
N ALA A 51 -15.07 -8.09 1.18
CA ALA A 51 -16.50 -7.99 0.83
C ALA A 51 -17.40 -8.86 1.72
N SER A 52 -16.89 -9.96 2.29
CA SER A 52 -17.72 -10.96 2.95
C SER A 52 -17.55 -11.05 4.46
N ALA A 53 -16.40 -10.67 5.01
CA ALA A 53 -16.16 -10.78 6.45
C ALA A 53 -16.81 -9.62 7.22
N ASP A 54 -17.07 -9.86 8.51
CA ASP A 54 -17.58 -8.82 9.39
C ASP A 54 -16.61 -7.64 9.49
N LEU A 55 -17.13 -6.42 9.44
CA LEU A 55 -16.32 -5.21 9.43
C LEU A 55 -15.43 -5.11 10.69
N TYR A 56 -15.99 -5.39 11.87
CA TYR A 56 -15.20 -5.33 13.11
C TYR A 56 -14.07 -6.36 13.12
N GLU A 57 -14.32 -7.54 12.56
CA GLU A 57 -13.30 -8.59 12.42
C GLU A 57 -12.18 -8.12 11.49
N LEU A 58 -12.53 -7.50 10.36
CA LEU A 58 -11.57 -6.93 9.42
C LEU A 58 -10.72 -5.84 10.07
N GLN A 59 -11.35 -4.97 10.84
CA GLN A 59 -10.67 -3.87 11.52
C GLN A 59 -9.71 -4.38 12.59
N GLU A 60 -10.12 -5.37 13.37
CA GLU A 60 -9.29 -5.99 14.39
C GLU A 60 -8.08 -6.69 13.76
N ASP A 61 -8.30 -7.42 12.68
CA ASP A 61 -7.24 -8.09 11.92
C ASP A 61 -6.22 -7.06 11.37
N TYR A 62 -6.72 -5.97 10.82
CA TYR A 62 -5.87 -4.90 10.30
C TYR A 62 -4.96 -4.31 11.40
N VAL A 63 -5.52 -4.00 12.54
CA VAL A 63 -4.77 -3.45 13.68
C VAL A 63 -3.71 -4.45 14.15
N ALA A 64 -4.07 -5.72 14.25
CA ALA A 64 -3.12 -6.76 14.68
C ALA A 64 -1.96 -6.91 13.71
N LEU A 65 -2.22 -6.81 12.40
CA LEU A 65 -1.18 -6.95 11.38
C LEU A 65 -0.29 -5.71 11.24
N PHE A 66 -0.90 -4.54 11.15
CA PHE A 66 -0.19 -3.34 10.70
C PHE A 66 0.16 -2.36 11.82
N ASP A 67 -0.64 -2.29 12.87
CA ASP A 67 -0.38 -1.36 13.98
C ASP A 67 0.41 -2.01 15.12
N ARG A 68 0.15 -3.29 15.39
CA ARG A 68 0.85 -4.04 16.43
C ARG A 68 2.01 -4.87 15.91
N GLY A 69 1.97 -5.24 14.64
CA GLY A 69 2.99 -6.05 14.00
C GLY A 69 4.08 -5.20 13.38
N ARG A 70 5.22 -5.05 14.07
CA ARG A 70 6.34 -4.25 13.57
C ARG A 70 6.86 -4.77 12.23
N ALA A 71 6.95 -6.10 12.09
CA ALA A 71 7.46 -6.73 10.88
C ALA A 71 6.59 -6.49 9.65
N THR A 72 5.31 -6.14 9.84
CA THR A 72 4.35 -5.87 8.77
C THR A 72 3.90 -4.42 8.74
N SER A 73 4.57 -3.53 9.46
CA SER A 73 4.23 -2.10 9.48
C SER A 73 4.27 -1.52 8.07
N LEU A 74 3.26 -0.71 7.73
CA LEU A 74 3.21 0.02 6.47
C LEU A 74 3.92 1.37 6.51
N ASN A 75 4.54 1.72 7.63
CA ASN A 75 5.44 2.86 7.75
C ASN A 75 6.83 2.40 7.31
N LEU A 76 7.15 2.65 6.06
CA LEU A 76 8.28 2.02 5.35
C LEU A 76 9.63 2.27 6.00
N PHE A 77 9.85 3.45 6.56
CA PHE A 77 11.15 3.81 7.16
C PHE A 77 11.43 3.12 8.48
N GLU A 78 10.41 2.53 9.12
CA GLU A 78 10.62 1.69 10.31
C GLU A 78 11.45 0.45 9.99
N HIS A 79 11.43 0.00 8.73
CA HIS A 79 12.16 -1.19 8.29
C HIS A 79 13.63 -0.91 7.96
N VAL A 80 14.02 0.35 7.81
CA VAL A 80 15.34 0.74 7.31
C VAL A 80 16.12 1.60 8.29
N HIS A 81 15.48 2.64 8.82
CA HIS A 81 16.19 3.70 9.54
C HIS A 81 16.09 3.63 11.07
N GLY A 82 15.16 2.84 11.61
CA GLY A 82 14.89 2.83 13.04
C GLY A 82 14.53 4.24 13.55
N GLU A 83 14.87 4.54 14.80
CA GLU A 83 14.66 5.86 15.41
C GLU A 83 15.95 6.67 15.34
N SER A 84 16.36 7.10 14.16
CA SER A 84 17.60 7.81 13.96
C SER A 84 17.37 9.17 13.32
N ARG A 85 18.42 10.00 13.34
CA ARG A 85 18.43 11.27 12.63
C ARG A 85 18.25 11.05 11.12
N GLU A 86 18.75 9.94 10.60
CA GLU A 86 18.60 9.56 9.19
C GLU A 86 17.14 9.35 8.83
N ARG A 87 16.35 8.76 9.72
CA ARG A 87 14.90 8.60 9.52
C ARG A 87 14.22 9.96 9.40
N GLY A 88 14.56 10.91 10.28
CA GLY A 88 14.02 12.26 10.22
C GLY A 88 14.34 12.95 8.91
N GLN A 89 15.59 12.84 8.46
CA GLN A 89 16.02 13.42 7.19
C GLN A 89 15.29 12.79 5.99
N ALA A 90 15.14 11.46 5.99
CA ALA A 90 14.41 10.76 4.94
C ALA A 90 12.94 11.19 4.89
N MET A 91 12.31 11.39 6.06
CA MET A 91 10.94 11.91 6.14
C MET A 91 10.81 13.29 5.52
N VAL A 92 11.75 14.18 5.82
CA VAL A 92 11.75 15.55 5.26
C VAL A 92 11.88 15.51 3.75
N GLU A 93 12.80 14.71 3.23
CA GLU A 93 13.00 14.58 1.77
C GLU A 93 11.74 14.05 1.07
N LEU A 94 11.09 13.05 1.66
CA LEU A 94 9.87 12.49 1.12
C LEU A 94 8.73 13.52 1.13
N MET A 95 8.60 14.26 2.23
CA MET A 95 7.60 15.31 2.36
C MET A 95 7.79 16.41 1.30
N GLU A 96 9.03 16.81 1.05
CA GLU A 96 9.36 17.79 0.02
C GLU A 96 9.01 17.29 -1.38
N MET A 97 9.28 16.01 -1.65
CA MET A 97 8.91 15.37 -2.91
C MET A 97 7.40 15.40 -3.13
N TYR A 98 6.62 15.06 -2.09
CA TYR A 98 5.16 15.11 -2.15
C TYR A 98 4.65 16.53 -2.43
N ARG A 99 5.19 17.50 -1.70
CA ARG A 99 4.78 18.90 -1.86
C ARG A 99 5.08 19.41 -3.27
N ALA A 100 6.25 19.10 -3.81
CA ALA A 100 6.62 19.48 -5.17
C ALA A 100 5.70 18.83 -6.22
N GLY A 101 5.22 17.62 -5.95
CA GLY A 101 4.26 16.90 -6.80
C GLY A 101 2.80 17.26 -6.57
N GLY A 102 2.51 18.21 -5.68
CA GLY A 102 1.14 18.69 -5.44
C GLY A 102 0.35 17.92 -4.40
N LEU A 103 0.97 16.99 -3.67
CA LEU A 103 0.28 16.22 -2.63
C LEU A 103 0.46 16.90 -1.27
N ARG A 104 -0.66 17.12 -0.57
CA ARG A 104 -0.68 17.54 0.82
C ARG A 104 -1.19 16.40 1.68
N LEU A 105 -0.39 15.99 2.65
CA LEU A 105 -0.80 14.96 3.60
C LEU A 105 -1.73 15.53 4.65
N ALA A 106 -2.66 14.70 5.13
CA ALA A 106 -3.42 15.01 6.34
C ALA A 106 -2.45 15.15 7.52
N SER A 107 -2.77 16.01 8.49
CA SER A 107 -1.86 16.35 9.59
C SER A 107 -1.43 15.16 10.46
N HIS A 108 -2.21 14.08 10.44
CA HIS A 108 -1.94 12.86 11.22
C HIS A 108 -1.21 11.76 10.43
N GLU A 109 -1.01 11.96 9.11
CA GLU A 109 -0.34 10.97 8.27
C GLU A 109 1.16 11.21 8.20
N LEU A 110 1.94 10.12 8.30
CA LEU A 110 3.37 10.15 8.09
C LEU A 110 3.68 9.97 6.61
N PRO A 111 4.69 10.67 6.08
CA PRO A 111 5.00 10.57 4.64
C PRO A 111 5.43 9.17 4.18
N ASP A 112 6.02 8.35 5.06
CA ASP A 112 6.45 7.00 4.73
C ASP A 112 5.33 5.94 4.82
N TYR A 113 4.12 6.35 5.17
CA TYR A 113 2.98 5.44 5.17
C TYR A 113 2.67 5.01 3.74
N LEU A 114 2.67 3.70 3.48
CA LEU A 114 2.57 3.17 2.12
C LEU A 114 1.36 3.69 1.34
N PRO A 115 0.13 3.73 1.91
CA PRO A 115 -0.99 4.32 1.17
C PRO A 115 -0.77 5.77 0.75
N ALA A 116 -0.06 6.58 1.54
CA ALA A 116 0.29 7.95 1.16
C ALA A 116 1.26 7.99 -0.01
N LEU A 117 2.27 7.12 0.00
CA LEU A 117 3.21 6.98 -1.10
C LEU A 117 2.49 6.60 -2.39
N LEU A 118 1.53 5.68 -2.30
CA LEU A 118 0.75 5.23 -3.45
C LEU A 118 -0.18 6.32 -3.99
N GLU A 119 -0.74 7.14 -3.12
CA GLU A 119 -1.52 8.30 -3.55
C GLU A 119 -0.65 9.25 -4.37
N PHE A 120 0.55 9.55 -3.87
CA PHE A 120 1.51 10.35 -4.61
C PHE A 120 1.84 9.72 -5.97
N ALA A 121 2.14 8.42 -5.98
CA ALA A 121 2.48 7.69 -7.20
C ALA A 121 1.35 7.77 -8.25
N SER A 122 0.09 7.82 -7.80
CA SER A 122 -1.06 7.87 -8.71
C SER A 122 -1.10 9.15 -9.56
N PHE A 123 -0.46 10.24 -9.10
CA PHE A 123 -0.41 11.51 -9.82
C PHE A 123 0.86 11.67 -10.66
N GLN A 124 1.77 10.71 -10.62
CA GLN A 124 3.02 10.77 -11.35
C GLN A 124 2.92 10.01 -12.68
N PRO A 125 3.76 10.36 -13.66
CA PRO A 125 3.91 9.51 -14.84
C PRO A 125 4.28 8.08 -14.44
N LEU A 126 3.77 7.10 -15.18
CA LEU A 126 3.93 5.69 -14.83
C LEU A 126 5.40 5.28 -14.63
N GLY A 127 6.30 5.77 -15.47
CA GLY A 127 7.73 5.47 -15.33
C GLY A 127 8.30 5.96 -14.01
N GLU A 128 7.94 7.17 -13.60
CA GLU A 128 8.39 7.74 -12.31
C GLU A 128 7.79 6.98 -11.13
N ALA A 129 6.52 6.60 -11.23
CA ALA A 129 5.87 5.79 -10.19
C ALA A 129 6.55 4.43 -10.05
N ARG A 130 6.90 3.79 -11.16
CA ARG A 130 7.65 2.52 -11.15
C ARG A 130 9.02 2.67 -10.53
N ASP A 131 9.73 3.74 -10.85
CA ASP A 131 11.05 4.02 -10.28
C ASP A 131 10.97 4.19 -8.76
N LEU A 132 9.97 4.93 -8.29
CA LEU A 132 9.74 5.13 -6.86
C LEU A 132 9.47 3.80 -6.15
N LEU A 133 8.60 2.97 -6.70
CA LEU A 133 8.33 1.64 -6.14
C LEU A 133 9.57 0.75 -6.19
N GLY A 134 10.37 0.87 -7.25
CA GLY A 134 11.62 0.13 -7.39
C GLY A 134 12.61 0.46 -6.29
N GLU A 135 12.71 1.72 -5.91
CA GLU A 135 13.55 2.14 -4.78
C GLU A 135 13.11 1.53 -3.45
N MET A 136 11.81 1.29 -3.29
CA MET A 136 11.22 0.71 -2.08
C MET A 136 11.05 -0.82 -2.16
N ALA A 137 11.45 -1.43 -3.27
CA ALA A 137 11.13 -2.85 -3.55
C ALA A 137 11.59 -3.80 -2.46
N HIS A 138 12.78 -3.59 -1.89
CA HIS A 138 13.30 -4.47 -0.83
C HIS A 138 12.43 -4.42 0.43
N ILE A 139 11.90 -3.24 0.78
CA ILE A 139 11.01 -3.07 1.92
C ILE A 139 9.66 -3.73 1.62
N LEU A 140 9.11 -3.47 0.45
CA LEU A 140 7.82 -4.05 0.03
C LEU A 140 7.89 -5.58 0.01
N ARG A 141 9.00 -6.14 -0.45
CA ARG A 141 9.21 -7.59 -0.48
C ARG A 141 9.25 -8.17 0.93
N GLU A 142 9.96 -7.52 1.84
CA GLU A 142 10.04 -7.97 3.23
C GLU A 142 8.68 -7.97 3.91
N ILE A 143 7.91 -6.89 3.76
CA ILE A 143 6.55 -6.80 4.31
C ILE A 143 5.67 -7.90 3.70
N GLY A 144 5.72 -8.05 2.38
CA GLY A 144 4.94 -9.07 1.66
C GLY A 144 5.27 -10.49 2.14
N ASN A 145 6.55 -10.80 2.32
CA ASN A 145 6.98 -12.10 2.82
C ASN A 145 6.44 -12.37 4.24
N GLN A 146 6.48 -11.37 5.11
CA GLN A 146 5.95 -11.52 6.47
C GLN A 146 4.43 -11.71 6.48
N LEU A 147 3.71 -10.99 5.63
CA LEU A 147 2.27 -11.18 5.47
C LEU A 147 1.94 -12.59 4.95
N ALA A 148 2.70 -13.06 3.97
CA ALA A 148 2.52 -14.40 3.41
C ALA A 148 2.75 -15.49 4.46
N LYS A 149 3.78 -15.34 5.30
CA LYS A 149 4.05 -16.27 6.41
C LYS A 149 2.90 -16.34 7.41
N LYS A 150 2.19 -15.23 7.59
CA LYS A 150 1.01 -15.19 8.48
C LYS A 150 -0.26 -15.69 7.79
N GLY A 151 -0.18 -16.06 6.52
CA GLY A 151 -1.34 -16.49 5.75
C GLY A 151 -2.33 -15.36 5.45
N SER A 152 -1.87 -14.11 5.52
CA SER A 152 -2.74 -12.95 5.30
C SER A 152 -2.95 -12.68 3.81
N PRO A 153 -4.20 -12.51 3.34
CA PRO A 153 -4.45 -12.16 1.95
C PRO A 153 -3.92 -10.77 1.56
N TYR A 154 -3.58 -9.93 2.52
CA TYR A 154 -2.97 -8.62 2.24
C TYR A 154 -1.64 -8.74 1.50
N TYR A 155 -0.94 -9.89 1.59
CA TYR A 155 0.31 -10.06 0.82
C TYR A 155 0.11 -9.82 -0.67
N ALA A 156 -1.09 -10.06 -1.18
CA ALA A 156 -1.40 -9.89 -2.60
C ALA A 156 -1.22 -8.44 -3.08
N SER A 157 -1.51 -7.46 -2.21
CA SER A 157 -1.31 -6.05 -2.54
C SER A 157 0.17 -5.71 -2.67
N LEU A 158 1.02 -6.24 -1.78
CA LEU A 158 2.46 -6.04 -1.85
C LEU A 158 3.05 -6.73 -3.08
N ALA A 159 2.59 -7.94 -3.38
CA ALA A 159 3.01 -8.67 -4.58
C ALA A 159 2.62 -7.91 -5.87
N ALA A 160 1.42 -7.31 -5.88
CA ALA A 160 0.97 -6.49 -7.02
C ALA A 160 1.88 -5.28 -7.23
N LEU A 161 2.23 -4.58 -6.16
CA LEU A 161 3.13 -3.42 -6.23
C LEU A 161 4.52 -3.81 -6.77
N LEU A 162 5.06 -4.94 -6.30
CA LEU A 162 6.33 -5.45 -6.77
C LEU A 162 6.28 -5.82 -8.26
N ALA A 163 5.18 -6.41 -8.71
CA ALA A 163 4.99 -6.75 -10.12
C ALA A 163 4.95 -5.50 -11.00
N ILE A 164 4.32 -4.42 -10.52
CA ILE A 164 4.27 -3.16 -11.27
C ILE A 164 5.66 -2.50 -11.32
N ALA A 165 6.45 -2.62 -10.26
CA ALA A 165 7.78 -2.00 -10.17
C ALA A 165 8.78 -2.61 -11.16
N GLU A 166 8.57 -3.83 -11.60
CA GLU A 166 9.39 -4.49 -12.62
C GLU A 166 9.07 -3.93 -14.02
#